data_25d08375c25de14d2d77e0695f874304
#
_entry.id   25d08375c25de14d2d77e0695f874304
#
_cell.length_a   1.000
_cell.length_b   1.000
_cell.length_c   1.000
_cell.angle_alpha   90.00
_cell.angle_beta   90.00
_cell.angle_gamma   90.00
#
_symmetry.space_group_name_H-M   'P 1'
#
loop_
_entity.id
_entity.type
_entity.pdbx_description
1 polymer ?
#
loop_
_entity_poly.entity_id
_entity_poly.type
_entity_poly.pdbx_seq_one_letter_code
_entity_poly.pdbx_strand_id
1 'polypeptide(L)'
;MKEDTLNFEEELKQINICALGPLRMNNALIQSKALAEGAKLVTITSQAGSVEWRSTQNKDTGGDYGHHMSRAACNMAAKLLSEEVKGMGYSVLMLHPGFNKTEMTKKYEHIWEIEGAVDPSVGAKRVLYEVIKNGMDETGMFINCEDGLQIPW
;
A
#
# COMPACT_ATOMS: atom_id res chain seq x y z
N MET A 1 3.97 24.86 8.18
CA MET A 1 3.28 23.97 9.15
C MET A 1 2.36 24.82 9.98
N LYS A 2 1.11 24.38 10.19
CA LYS A 2 0.26 24.99 11.20
C LYS A 2 0.84 24.57 12.55
N GLU A 3 1.17 25.52 13.41
CA GLU A 3 1.60 25.24 14.78
C GLU A 3 0.54 24.34 15.45
N ASP A 4 0.97 23.38 16.25
CA ASP A 4 0.17 22.46 17.07
C ASP A 4 -0.63 21.33 16.38
N THR A 5 -0.33 20.96 15.13
CA THR A 5 -1.07 19.88 14.46
C THR A 5 -0.31 18.57 14.32
N LEU A 6 0.99 18.51 14.65
CA LEU A 6 1.79 17.29 14.55
C LEU A 6 1.87 16.57 15.89
N ASN A 7 1.35 15.35 15.93
CA ASN A 7 1.53 14.44 17.05
C ASN A 7 2.52 13.33 16.66
N PHE A 8 3.78 13.50 17.02
CA PHE A 8 4.84 12.55 16.64
C PHE A 8 4.62 11.13 17.18
N GLU A 9 3.92 10.96 18.30
CA GLU A 9 3.59 9.64 18.81
C GLU A 9 2.59 8.92 17.89
N GLU A 10 1.55 9.62 17.41
CA GLU A 10 0.59 9.09 16.45
C GLU A 10 1.24 8.85 15.07
N GLU A 11 2.16 9.72 14.63
CA GLU A 11 2.94 9.52 13.41
C GLU A 11 3.79 8.25 13.48
N LEU A 12 4.51 8.04 14.59
CA LEU A 12 5.29 6.83 14.84
C LEU A 12 4.41 5.58 14.93
N LYS A 13 3.23 5.68 15.53
CA LYS A 13 2.26 4.61 15.62
C LYS A 13 1.78 4.17 14.22
N GLN A 14 1.50 5.12 13.34
CA GLN A 14 1.12 4.82 11.96
C GLN A 14 2.26 4.09 11.20
N ILE A 15 3.50 4.54 11.34
CA ILE A 15 4.67 3.86 10.75
C ILE A 15 4.81 2.45 11.33
N ASN A 16 4.66 2.30 12.63
CA ASN A 16 4.78 1.00 13.30
C ASN A 16 3.69 0.01 12.82
N ILE A 17 2.46 0.47 12.64
CA ILE A 17 1.34 -0.37 12.18
C ILE A 17 1.45 -0.64 10.69
N CYS A 18 1.61 0.41 9.88
CA CYS A 18 1.45 0.29 8.43
C CYS A 18 2.71 -0.18 7.70
N ALA A 19 3.91 0.07 8.25
CA ALA A 19 5.18 -0.32 7.62
C ALA A 19 5.83 -1.50 8.35
N LEU A 20 6.09 -1.37 9.65
CA LEU A 20 6.77 -2.42 10.41
C LEU A 20 5.87 -3.62 10.69
N GLY A 21 4.56 -3.43 10.79
CA GLY A 21 3.60 -4.52 10.98
C GLY A 21 3.67 -5.58 9.87
N PRO A 22 3.45 -5.21 8.59
CA PRO A 22 3.62 -6.12 7.46
C PRO A 22 5.00 -6.75 7.38
N LEU A 23 6.07 -5.97 7.62
CA LEU A 23 7.43 -6.47 7.59
C LEU A 23 7.67 -7.55 8.67
N ARG A 24 7.21 -7.33 9.91
CA ARG A 24 7.29 -8.32 10.99
C ARG A 24 6.53 -9.60 10.65
N MET A 25 5.33 -9.47 10.07
CA MET A 25 4.51 -10.62 9.68
C MET A 25 5.21 -11.43 8.59
N ASN A 26 5.69 -10.78 7.54
CA ASN A 26 6.40 -11.45 6.45
C ASN A 26 7.67 -12.13 6.95
N ASN A 27 8.45 -11.46 7.80
CA ASN A 27 9.63 -12.05 8.41
C ASN A 27 9.28 -13.31 9.22
N ALA A 28 8.24 -13.28 10.04
CA ALA A 28 7.80 -14.43 10.84
C ALA A 28 7.38 -15.60 9.94
N LEU A 29 6.63 -15.35 8.86
CA LEU A 29 6.20 -16.38 7.90
C LEU A 29 7.39 -17.03 7.18
N ILE A 30 8.38 -16.25 6.77
CA ILE A 30 9.59 -16.72 6.09
C ILE A 30 10.43 -17.55 7.05
N GLN A 31 10.71 -17.03 8.27
CA GLN A 31 11.54 -17.71 9.27
C GLN A 31 10.92 -19.03 9.76
N SER A 32 9.60 -19.07 9.87
CA SER A 32 8.88 -20.29 10.26
C SER A 32 8.71 -21.30 9.13
N LYS A 33 9.15 -20.96 7.90
CA LYS A 33 8.94 -21.79 6.70
C LYS A 33 7.46 -22.15 6.46
N ALA A 34 6.55 -21.24 6.82
CA ALA A 34 5.11 -21.43 6.69
C ALA A 34 4.59 -21.14 5.27
N LEU A 35 5.42 -20.60 4.39
CA LEU A 35 5.05 -20.26 3.02
C LEU A 35 5.14 -21.47 2.11
N ALA A 36 4.11 -21.68 1.30
CA ALA A 36 4.15 -22.67 0.22
C ALA A 36 5.10 -22.21 -0.90
N GLU A 37 5.56 -23.16 -1.71
CA GLU A 37 6.32 -22.88 -2.93
C GLU A 37 5.52 -21.93 -3.85
N GLY A 38 6.17 -20.91 -4.39
CA GLY A 38 5.53 -19.90 -5.25
C GLY A 38 4.58 -18.95 -4.52
N ALA A 39 4.65 -18.87 -3.19
CA ALA A 39 3.79 -17.95 -2.41
C ALA A 39 3.94 -16.49 -2.86
N LYS A 40 2.81 -15.78 -2.83
CA LYS A 40 2.74 -14.34 -3.10
C LYS A 40 2.55 -13.59 -1.79
N LEU A 41 3.47 -12.69 -1.47
CA LEU A 41 3.38 -11.77 -0.33
C LEU A 41 2.74 -10.47 -0.82
N VAL A 42 1.50 -10.24 -0.43
CA VAL A 42 0.72 -9.09 -0.91
C VAL A 42 0.62 -8.04 0.18
N THR A 43 1.07 -6.85 -0.12
CA THR A 43 0.97 -5.69 0.76
C THR A 43 -0.08 -4.72 0.22
N ILE A 44 -1.19 -4.56 0.96
CA ILE A 44 -2.17 -3.52 0.65
C ILE A 44 -1.64 -2.20 1.17
N THR A 45 -1.40 -1.29 0.24
CA THR A 45 -0.83 0.03 0.50
C THR A 45 -1.73 1.16 -0.03
N SER A 46 -1.18 2.30 -0.36
CA SER A 46 -1.93 3.43 -0.91
C SER A 46 -1.06 4.22 -1.88
N GLN A 47 -1.68 4.80 -2.90
CA GLN A 47 -1.05 5.82 -3.75
C GLN A 47 -0.43 6.98 -2.94
N ALA A 48 -0.90 7.21 -1.72
CA ALA A 48 -0.31 8.17 -0.78
C ALA A 48 1.17 7.90 -0.46
N GLY A 49 1.67 6.68 -0.70
CA GLY A 49 3.08 6.32 -0.58
C GLY A 49 3.95 6.70 -1.78
N SER A 50 3.37 7.20 -2.86
CA SER A 50 4.14 7.71 -4.00
C SER A 50 4.64 9.13 -3.74
N VAL A 51 5.93 9.33 -3.82
CA VAL A 51 6.56 10.66 -3.68
C VAL A 51 6.31 11.48 -4.95
N GLU A 52 6.43 10.85 -6.11
CA GLU A 52 6.21 11.51 -7.41
C GLU A 52 4.78 12.02 -7.56
N TRP A 53 3.78 11.22 -7.18
CA TRP A 53 2.38 11.61 -7.29
C TRP A 53 1.98 12.75 -6.34
N ARG A 54 2.78 13.04 -5.31
CA ARG A 54 2.57 14.25 -4.48
C ARG A 54 2.65 15.55 -5.26
N SER A 55 3.37 15.56 -6.38
CA SER A 55 3.50 16.74 -7.25
C SER A 55 2.48 16.75 -8.40
N THR A 56 1.79 15.64 -8.65
CA THR A 56 0.88 15.44 -9.79
C THR A 56 -0.52 14.99 -9.34
N GLN A 57 -0.77 13.69 -9.26
CA GLN A 57 -2.08 13.07 -8.99
C GLN A 57 -2.65 13.43 -7.61
N ASN A 58 -1.81 13.40 -6.58
CA ASN A 58 -2.21 13.65 -5.19
C ASN A 58 -1.84 15.08 -4.74
N LYS A 59 -1.79 16.02 -5.67
CA LYS A 59 -1.40 17.39 -5.40
C LYS A 59 -2.42 18.07 -4.49
N ASP A 60 -1.94 18.49 -3.33
CA ASP A 60 -2.72 19.24 -2.34
C ASP A 60 -1.84 20.24 -1.58
N THR A 61 -2.35 20.81 -0.49
CA THR A 61 -1.63 21.78 0.33
C THR A 61 -0.61 21.16 1.29
N GLY A 62 -0.39 19.84 1.23
CA GLY A 62 0.46 19.09 2.14
C GLY A 62 -0.25 18.72 3.46
N GLY A 63 0.47 18.10 4.37
CA GLY A 63 -0.06 17.55 5.63
C GLY A 63 -0.22 16.04 5.58
N ASP A 64 -0.99 15.48 6.53
CA ASP A 64 -1.25 14.05 6.70
C ASP A 64 0.04 13.20 6.67
N TYR A 65 1.07 13.70 7.39
CA TYR A 65 2.42 13.13 7.36
C TYR A 65 2.45 11.65 7.71
N GLY A 66 1.76 11.24 8.76
CA GLY A 66 1.74 9.85 9.21
C GLY A 66 1.19 8.90 8.16
N HIS A 67 0.12 9.29 7.48
CA HIS A 67 -0.45 8.48 6.39
C HIS A 67 0.55 8.34 5.23
N HIS A 68 1.09 9.44 4.72
CA HIS A 68 1.99 9.42 3.57
C HIS A 68 3.33 8.74 3.90
N MET A 69 3.99 9.13 5.01
CA MET A 69 5.25 8.55 5.44
C MET A 69 5.13 7.05 5.72
N SER A 70 4.07 6.63 6.41
CA SER A 70 3.88 5.21 6.71
C SER A 70 3.66 4.36 5.46
N ARG A 71 2.98 4.89 4.43
CA ARG A 71 2.76 4.19 3.16
C ARG A 71 4.03 4.17 2.30
N ALA A 72 4.80 5.25 2.26
CA ALA A 72 6.11 5.27 1.61
C ALA A 72 7.09 4.29 2.27
N ALA A 73 7.15 4.27 3.60
CA ALA A 73 7.96 3.33 4.36
C ALA A 73 7.52 1.86 4.12
N CYS A 74 6.22 1.61 4.07
CA CYS A 74 5.66 0.30 3.74
C CYS A 74 6.07 -0.15 2.33
N ASN A 75 5.96 0.73 1.35
CA ASN A 75 6.35 0.46 -0.04
C ASN A 75 7.84 0.15 -0.14
N MET A 76 8.70 0.95 0.52
CA MET A 76 10.14 0.69 0.55
C MET A 76 10.46 -0.65 1.20
N ALA A 77 9.84 -0.97 2.34
CA ALA A 77 10.04 -2.26 3.02
C ALA A 77 9.64 -3.44 2.13
N ALA A 78 8.49 -3.35 1.45
CA ALA A 78 8.02 -4.38 0.54
C ALA A 78 8.91 -4.49 -0.72
N LYS A 79 9.42 -3.38 -1.26
CA LYS A 79 10.37 -3.38 -2.38
C LYS A 79 11.68 -4.07 -2.01
N LEU A 80 12.26 -3.75 -0.85
CA LEU A 80 13.47 -4.42 -0.36
C LEU A 80 13.22 -5.92 -0.15
N LEU A 81 12.09 -6.28 0.47
CA LEU A 81 11.70 -7.67 0.66
C LEU A 81 11.59 -8.42 -0.68
N SER A 82 11.06 -7.79 -1.72
CA SER A 82 10.92 -8.44 -3.04
C SER A 82 12.26 -8.89 -3.63
N GLU A 83 13.30 -8.09 -3.46
CA GLU A 83 14.65 -8.45 -3.92
C GLU A 83 15.26 -9.57 -3.07
N GLU A 84 15.02 -9.55 -1.76
CA GLU A 84 15.54 -10.54 -0.81
C GLU A 84 14.92 -11.93 -1.04
N VAL A 85 13.58 -12.00 -1.24
CA VAL A 85 12.88 -13.29 -1.33
C VAL A 85 12.75 -13.85 -2.76
N LYS A 86 13.13 -13.08 -3.78
CA LYS A 86 13.09 -13.49 -5.17
C LYS A 86 13.84 -14.81 -5.42
N GLY A 87 15.04 -14.94 -4.83
CA GLY A 87 15.85 -16.15 -4.90
C GLY A 87 15.23 -17.36 -4.18
N MET A 88 14.24 -17.14 -3.32
CA MET A 88 13.48 -18.19 -2.63
C MET A 88 12.24 -18.63 -3.40
N GLY A 89 11.96 -18.01 -4.56
CA GLY A 89 10.78 -18.30 -5.36
C GLY A 89 9.49 -17.63 -4.88
N TYR A 90 9.59 -16.60 -4.04
CA TYR A 90 8.44 -15.82 -3.57
C TYR A 90 8.32 -14.49 -4.32
N SER A 91 7.09 -14.10 -4.67
CA SER A 91 6.82 -12.77 -5.23
C SER A 91 6.22 -11.83 -4.17
N VAL A 92 6.49 -10.54 -4.31
CA VAL A 92 5.96 -9.48 -3.44
C VAL A 92 5.25 -8.46 -4.31
N LEU A 93 4.00 -8.15 -4.01
CA LEU A 93 3.19 -7.15 -4.71
C LEU A 93 2.74 -6.07 -3.74
N MET A 94 2.82 -4.82 -4.16
CA MET A 94 2.29 -3.66 -3.45
C MET A 94 1.06 -3.15 -4.21
N LEU A 95 -0.12 -3.24 -3.59
CA LEU A 95 -1.38 -2.95 -4.26
C LEU A 95 -2.10 -1.77 -3.61
N HIS A 96 -2.41 -0.76 -4.42
CA HIS A 96 -3.36 0.28 -4.06
C HIS A 96 -4.76 -0.15 -4.51
N PRO A 97 -5.72 -0.34 -3.58
CA PRO A 97 -7.04 -0.88 -3.90
C PRO A 97 -7.98 0.11 -4.60
N GLY A 98 -7.54 1.35 -4.80
CA GLY A 98 -8.39 2.45 -5.25
C GLY A 98 -9.15 3.11 -4.11
N PHE A 99 -10.05 4.04 -4.46
CA PHE A 99 -10.87 4.75 -3.50
C PHE A 99 -12.18 3.98 -3.24
N ASN A 100 -12.37 3.51 -2.01
CA ASN A 100 -13.48 2.66 -1.63
C ASN A 100 -14.34 3.30 -0.54
N LYS A 101 -15.67 3.11 -0.60
CA LYS A 101 -16.67 3.59 0.37
C LYS A 101 -16.62 2.73 1.64
N THR A 102 -15.73 3.07 2.58
CA THR A 102 -15.50 2.33 3.83
C THR A 102 -15.59 3.25 5.04
N GLU A 103 -15.62 2.68 6.24
CA GLU A 103 -15.55 3.47 7.48
C GLU A 103 -14.29 4.34 7.53
N MET A 104 -13.15 3.86 7.00
CA MET A 104 -11.90 4.63 6.93
C MET A 104 -12.05 5.89 6.07
N THR A 105 -12.83 5.82 5.00
CA THR A 105 -13.01 6.92 4.05
C THR A 105 -14.28 7.73 4.29
N LYS A 106 -15.07 7.39 5.32
CA LYS A 106 -16.34 8.05 5.64
C LYS A 106 -16.19 9.56 5.89
N LYS A 107 -15.07 9.99 6.45
CA LYS A 107 -14.76 11.42 6.62
C LYS A 107 -14.70 12.18 5.27
N TYR A 108 -14.58 11.47 4.16
CA TYR A 108 -14.56 11.99 2.80
C TYR A 108 -15.85 11.66 2.02
N GLU A 109 -16.94 11.29 2.68
CA GLU A 109 -18.20 10.90 2.04
C GLU A 109 -18.72 11.95 1.06
N HIS A 110 -18.50 13.22 1.35
CA HIS A 110 -18.89 14.36 0.52
C HIS A 110 -18.21 14.41 -0.86
N ILE A 111 -17.11 13.69 -1.06
CA ILE A 111 -16.40 13.62 -2.35
C ILE A 111 -16.47 12.21 -2.97
N TRP A 112 -17.11 11.24 -2.37
CA TRP A 112 -17.13 9.87 -2.90
C TRP A 112 -17.63 9.78 -4.34
N GLU A 113 -18.72 10.50 -4.67
CA GLU A 113 -19.25 10.51 -6.04
C GLU A 113 -18.37 11.33 -7.00
N ILE A 114 -17.74 12.39 -6.50
CA ILE A 114 -16.88 13.27 -7.28
C ILE A 114 -15.59 12.55 -7.66
N GLU A 115 -14.99 11.85 -6.72
CA GLU A 115 -13.71 11.13 -6.86
C GLU A 115 -13.89 9.65 -7.29
N GLY A 116 -15.11 9.25 -7.60
CA GLY A 116 -15.39 7.91 -8.11
C GLY A 116 -15.19 6.78 -7.11
N ALA A 117 -15.43 7.02 -5.82
CA ALA A 117 -15.35 5.97 -4.80
C ALA A 117 -16.33 4.84 -5.10
N VAL A 118 -15.84 3.60 -5.03
CA VAL A 118 -16.63 2.41 -5.35
C VAL A 118 -17.02 1.62 -4.10
N ASP A 119 -17.99 0.72 -4.25
CA ASP A 119 -18.33 -0.24 -3.20
C ASP A 119 -17.10 -1.09 -2.83
N PRO A 120 -16.87 -1.41 -1.55
CA PRO A 120 -15.73 -2.21 -1.11
C PRO A 120 -15.60 -3.56 -1.81
N SER A 121 -16.71 -4.17 -2.22
CA SER A 121 -16.70 -5.42 -2.98
C SER A 121 -16.07 -5.28 -4.37
N VAL A 122 -16.17 -4.10 -4.98
CA VAL A 122 -15.52 -3.78 -6.26
C VAL A 122 -14.01 -3.65 -6.05
N GLY A 123 -13.59 -2.90 -5.03
CA GLY A 123 -12.17 -2.76 -4.68
C GLY A 123 -11.52 -4.11 -4.36
N ALA A 124 -12.22 -4.95 -3.59
CA ALA A 124 -11.74 -6.30 -3.26
C ALA A 124 -11.56 -7.18 -4.51
N LYS A 125 -12.49 -7.12 -5.47
CA LYS A 125 -12.37 -7.85 -6.75
C LYS A 125 -11.19 -7.36 -7.58
N ARG A 126 -10.96 -6.04 -7.64
CA ARG A 126 -9.80 -5.44 -8.32
C ARG A 126 -8.48 -5.95 -7.72
N VAL A 127 -8.36 -5.92 -6.39
CA VAL A 127 -7.19 -6.45 -5.67
C VAL A 127 -6.98 -7.92 -6.00
N LEU A 128 -8.03 -8.74 -5.89
CA LEU A 128 -7.94 -10.18 -6.17
C LEU A 128 -7.52 -10.45 -7.64
N TYR A 129 -8.03 -9.66 -8.57
CA TYR A 129 -7.64 -9.75 -9.98
C TYR A 129 -6.13 -9.51 -10.15
N GLU A 130 -5.59 -8.44 -9.55
CA GLU A 130 -4.17 -8.14 -9.63
C GLU A 130 -3.29 -9.19 -8.93
N VAL A 131 -3.75 -9.76 -7.82
CA VAL A 131 -3.07 -10.88 -7.14
C VAL A 131 -3.00 -12.13 -8.04
N ILE A 132 -4.07 -12.43 -8.77
CA ILE A 132 -4.11 -13.61 -9.65
C ILE A 132 -3.25 -13.38 -10.90
N LYS A 133 -3.39 -12.21 -11.52
CA LYS A 133 -2.75 -11.84 -12.79
C LYS A 133 -1.23 -11.75 -12.68
N ASN A 134 -0.73 -11.11 -11.62
CA ASN A 134 0.70 -10.82 -11.48
C ASN A 134 1.44 -11.95 -10.76
N GLY A 135 2.67 -12.17 -11.14
CA GLY A 135 3.51 -13.25 -10.64
C GLY A 135 4.92 -12.81 -10.29
N MET A 136 5.88 -13.67 -10.59
CA MET A 136 7.30 -13.43 -10.31
C MET A 136 7.89 -12.30 -11.17
N ASP A 137 7.40 -12.14 -12.40
CA ASP A 137 7.89 -11.10 -13.32
C ASP A 137 7.52 -9.70 -12.83
N GLU A 138 6.39 -9.57 -12.10
CA GLU A 138 5.90 -8.33 -11.51
C GLU A 138 6.31 -8.16 -10.03
N THR A 139 7.18 -9.04 -9.51
CA THR A 139 7.62 -8.93 -8.11
C THR A 139 8.28 -7.58 -7.84
N GLY A 140 7.88 -6.93 -6.76
CA GLY A 140 8.34 -5.60 -6.39
C GLY A 140 7.65 -4.45 -7.13
N MET A 141 6.57 -4.71 -7.87
CA MET A 141 5.77 -3.64 -8.49
C MET A 141 4.77 -3.02 -7.50
N PHE A 142 4.59 -1.72 -7.63
CA PHE A 142 3.56 -0.95 -6.95
C PHE A 142 2.43 -0.65 -7.94
N ILE A 143 1.26 -1.29 -7.76
CA ILE A 143 0.20 -1.35 -8.76
C ILE A 143 -1.06 -0.62 -8.26
N ASN A 144 -1.65 0.20 -9.13
CA ASN A 144 -3.00 0.73 -8.96
C ASN A 144 -4.01 -0.33 -9.43
N CYS A 145 -4.82 -0.85 -8.51
CA CYS A 145 -5.83 -1.86 -8.85
C CYS A 145 -7.03 -1.31 -9.64
N GLU A 146 -7.13 0.01 -9.83
CA GLU A 146 -8.20 0.61 -10.62
C GLU A 146 -7.99 0.44 -12.12
N ASP A 147 -6.75 0.48 -12.57
CA ASP A 147 -6.35 0.42 -13.99
C ASP A 147 -5.29 -0.66 -14.28
N GLY A 148 -4.69 -1.25 -13.25
CA GLY A 148 -3.63 -2.25 -13.36
C GLY A 148 -2.27 -1.66 -13.74
N LEU A 149 -2.10 -0.34 -13.69
CA LEU A 149 -0.84 0.32 -14.03
C LEU A 149 0.09 0.46 -12.83
N GLN A 150 1.36 0.56 -13.10
CA GLN A 150 2.36 0.83 -12.07
C GLN A 150 2.24 2.27 -11.57
N ILE A 151 2.16 2.43 -10.26
CA ILE A 151 2.28 3.73 -9.60
C ILE A 151 3.77 4.06 -9.49
N PRO A 152 4.22 5.26 -9.86
CA PRO A 152 5.60 5.70 -9.65
C PRO A 152 5.91 5.86 -8.15
N TRP A 153 7.22 5.78 -7.83
CA TRP A 153 7.70 5.84 -6.43
C TRP A 153 7.62 7.24 -5.80
#